data_bc72b9f89dbc3a1a9950319e84712ae3
#
_entry.id   bc72b9f89dbc3a1a9950319e84712ae3
#
_cell.length_a   1.000
_cell.length_b   1.000
_cell.length_c   1.000
_cell.angle_alpha   90.00
_cell.angle_beta   90.00
_cell.angle_gamma   90.00
#
_symmetry.space_group_name_H-M   'P 1'
#
loop_
_entity.id
_entity.type
_entity.pdbx_description
1 polymer ?
#
loop_
_entity_poly.entity_id
_entity_poly.type
_entity_poly.pdbx_seq_one_letter_code
_entity_poly.pdbx_strand_id
1 'polypeptide(L)'
;MDLRNLLLVGAVWAFVIPGPPGLPAAGEPAQPVPVANPADYFQYPLPTWEPHCLGFGSEWRICKGTVLRACPSGAVWLHTGADIQAGIQPVMAAADGVIIGYIVDPTFRGGVLIKHSTSEGVVITQYWHVWLKPGFGVGTPVTRGEAFADVADMGSLTHLHFAVYRGDYDPHAWNGALPPYSCSGFPAFPYNFVEPTGFIRAHLKPVVPVHTRGK
;
A
#
# COMPACT_ATOMS: atom_id res chain seq x y z
N MET A 1 18.26 -83.55 15.44
CA MET A 1 19.51 -83.03 14.87
C MET A 1 19.23 -81.56 14.52
N ASP A 2 19.79 -80.51 15.09
CA ASP A 2 21.00 -80.28 15.91
C ASP A 2 20.77 -78.96 16.69
N LEU A 3 20.93 -78.92 17.91
CA LEU A 3 21.83 -78.31 18.82
C LEU A 3 22.21 -76.82 18.57
N ARG A 4 21.74 -76.00 19.51
CA ARG A 4 22.55 -75.02 20.30
C ARG A 4 23.00 -73.74 19.58
N ASN A 5 22.58 -72.61 20.14
CA ASN A 5 23.55 -71.71 20.76
C ASN A 5 22.85 -70.76 21.73
N LEU A 6 23.20 -70.96 22.99
CA LEU A 6 22.84 -70.15 24.11
C LEU A 6 23.85 -69.00 24.15
N LEU A 7 23.44 -67.77 23.92
CA LEU A 7 24.26 -66.58 24.15
C LEU A 7 23.80 -65.87 25.41
N LEU A 8 24.65 -65.94 26.40
CA LEU A 8 24.59 -65.15 27.65
C LEU A 8 24.71 -63.69 27.30
N VAL A 9 23.71 -62.86 27.61
CA VAL A 9 23.81 -61.40 27.62
C VAL A 9 24.19 -60.98 29.02
N GLY A 10 25.45 -60.61 29.19
CA GLY A 10 25.95 -60.00 30.41
C GLY A 10 25.40 -58.55 30.53
N ALA A 11 24.65 -58.28 31.58
CA ALA A 11 24.21 -56.95 31.92
C ALA A 11 25.38 -56.16 32.53
N VAL A 12 25.87 -55.17 31.78
CA VAL A 12 26.82 -54.19 32.28
C VAL A 12 26.02 -53.06 32.94
N TRP A 13 26.07 -52.96 34.24
CA TRP A 13 25.53 -51.84 34.98
C TRP A 13 26.48 -50.64 34.85
N ALA A 14 26.10 -49.63 34.02
CA ALA A 14 26.79 -48.36 34.00
C ALA A 14 26.30 -47.50 35.17
N PHE A 15 27.16 -47.18 36.10
CA PHE A 15 26.91 -46.16 37.12
C PHE A 15 26.88 -44.79 36.44
N VAL A 16 25.71 -44.14 36.39
CA VAL A 16 25.59 -42.74 36.01
C VAL A 16 25.94 -41.89 37.20
N ILE A 17 27.12 -41.26 37.14
CA ILE A 17 27.50 -40.22 38.10
C ILE A 17 26.74 -38.94 37.75
N PRO A 18 25.94 -38.36 38.67
CA PRO A 18 25.30 -37.10 38.41
C PRO A 18 26.37 -36.02 38.23
N GLY A 19 26.38 -35.38 37.07
CA GLY A 19 27.25 -34.23 36.78
C GLY A 19 26.88 -33.02 37.66
N PRO A 20 27.80 -32.07 37.85
CA PRO A 20 27.55 -30.85 38.61
C PRO A 20 26.35 -30.09 38.03
N PRO A 21 25.56 -29.37 38.86
CA PRO A 21 24.44 -28.59 38.37
C PRO A 21 24.94 -27.63 37.29
N GLY A 22 24.36 -27.76 36.08
CA GLY A 22 24.72 -26.94 34.93
C GLY A 22 24.50 -25.46 35.23
N LEU A 23 25.46 -24.65 34.82
CA LEU A 23 25.30 -23.20 34.76
C LEU A 23 24.04 -22.88 33.96
N PRO A 24 23.28 -21.84 34.35
CA PRO A 24 22.11 -21.43 33.54
C PRO A 24 22.59 -21.17 32.13
N ALA A 25 21.89 -21.76 31.14
CA ALA A 25 22.16 -21.55 29.74
C ALA A 25 22.18 -20.04 29.47
N ALA A 26 23.25 -19.57 28.83
CA ALA A 26 23.32 -18.20 28.36
C ALA A 26 22.02 -17.92 27.57
N GLY A 27 21.27 -16.89 27.98
CA GLY A 27 20.01 -16.55 27.37
C GLY A 27 20.19 -16.46 25.85
N GLU A 28 19.27 -17.07 25.13
CA GLU A 28 19.25 -17.04 23.69
C GLU A 28 19.37 -15.56 23.23
N PRO A 29 20.29 -15.23 22.30
CA PRO A 29 20.44 -13.85 21.83
C PRO A 29 19.08 -13.37 21.33
N ALA A 30 18.63 -12.22 21.86
CA ALA A 30 17.37 -11.63 21.47
C ALA A 30 17.32 -11.54 19.94
N GLN A 31 16.28 -12.13 19.32
CA GLN A 31 16.09 -12.07 17.89
C GLN A 31 16.05 -10.59 17.49
N PRO A 32 16.79 -10.20 16.43
CA PRO A 32 16.73 -8.82 15.98
C PRO A 32 15.27 -8.45 15.65
N VAL A 33 14.79 -7.40 16.30
CA VAL A 33 13.45 -6.87 16.01
C VAL A 33 13.43 -6.52 14.52
N PRO A 34 12.48 -7.06 13.74
CA PRO A 34 12.39 -6.73 12.31
C PRO A 34 12.34 -5.21 12.16
N VAL A 35 13.28 -4.65 11.41
CA VAL A 35 13.22 -3.23 11.05
C VAL A 35 12.03 -3.08 10.12
N ALA A 36 10.99 -2.37 10.56
CA ALA A 36 9.82 -2.13 9.75
C ALA A 36 10.24 -1.46 8.42
N ASN A 37 9.74 -1.98 7.30
CA ASN A 37 9.97 -1.37 6.01
C ASN A 37 9.34 0.04 6.03
N PRO A 38 10.06 1.12 5.72
CA PRO A 38 9.50 2.47 5.69
C PRO A 38 8.24 2.58 4.82
N ALA A 39 8.15 1.80 3.75
CA ALA A 39 6.99 1.74 2.87
C ALA A 39 5.75 1.06 3.47
N ASP A 40 5.83 0.45 4.66
CA ASP A 40 4.67 -0.13 5.35
C ASP A 40 3.77 0.94 5.98
N TYR A 41 4.29 2.17 6.14
CA TYR A 41 3.55 3.25 6.74
C TYR A 41 3.08 4.24 5.69
N PHE A 42 1.77 4.47 5.68
CA PHE A 42 1.12 5.42 4.80
C PHE A 42 0.67 6.67 5.56
N GLN A 43 0.49 7.74 4.83
CA GLN A 43 -0.11 8.99 5.31
C GLN A 43 -1.09 9.54 4.28
N TYR A 44 -1.93 10.46 4.71
CA TYR A 44 -2.78 11.20 3.79
C TYR A 44 -1.92 12.10 2.89
N PRO A 45 -2.18 12.12 1.57
CA PRO A 45 -1.40 12.92 0.63
C PRO A 45 -1.71 14.43 0.68
N LEU A 46 -2.78 14.81 1.39
CA LEU A 46 -3.16 16.20 1.62
C LEU A 46 -3.25 16.48 3.14
N PRO A 47 -3.06 17.73 3.57
CA PRO A 47 -3.16 18.11 4.99
C PRO A 47 -4.58 17.99 5.53
N THR A 48 -5.59 18.08 4.67
CA THR A 48 -7.00 17.86 4.99
C THR A 48 -7.51 16.68 4.18
N TRP A 49 -8.41 15.88 4.77
CA TRP A 49 -8.96 14.68 4.15
C TRP A 49 -10.48 14.69 4.23
N GLU A 50 -11.08 15.61 3.46
CA GLU A 50 -12.53 15.80 3.41
C GLU A 50 -13.08 15.27 2.08
N PRO A 51 -14.16 14.49 2.09
CA PRO A 51 -14.78 14.02 0.87
C PRO A 51 -15.21 15.20 -0.02
N HIS A 52 -14.97 15.03 -1.33
CA HIS A 52 -15.46 15.97 -2.34
C HIS A 52 -16.69 15.41 -3.06
N CYS A 53 -16.51 14.75 -4.20
CA CYS A 53 -17.62 14.32 -5.04
C CYS A 53 -17.92 12.84 -4.92
N LEU A 54 -16.95 12.01 -5.26
CA LEU A 54 -17.13 10.59 -5.42
C LEU A 54 -16.29 9.84 -4.38
N GLY A 55 -16.95 8.97 -3.64
CA GLY A 55 -16.28 8.00 -2.79
C GLY A 55 -15.95 6.72 -3.55
N PHE A 56 -15.16 5.86 -2.93
CA PHE A 56 -14.85 4.54 -3.44
C PHE A 56 -16.12 3.71 -3.69
N GLY A 57 -16.21 3.10 -4.86
CA GLY A 57 -17.34 2.26 -5.26
C GLY A 57 -18.61 2.99 -5.64
N SER A 58 -18.63 4.33 -5.60
CA SER A 58 -19.77 5.08 -6.09
C SER A 58 -19.85 5.03 -7.62
N GLU A 59 -21.08 5.12 -8.14
CA GLU A 59 -21.28 5.25 -9.58
C GLU A 59 -20.61 6.53 -10.09
N TRP A 60 -19.91 6.43 -11.22
CA TRP A 60 -19.25 7.56 -11.84
C TRP A 60 -20.27 8.61 -12.31
N ARG A 61 -20.24 9.75 -11.68
CA ARG A 61 -21.11 10.90 -11.98
C ARG A 61 -20.31 12.18 -11.99
N ILE A 62 -20.75 13.18 -12.74
CA ILE A 62 -20.30 14.55 -12.46
C ILE A 62 -20.77 14.91 -11.04
N CYS A 63 -19.90 15.55 -10.27
CA CYS A 63 -20.32 16.20 -9.04
C CYS A 63 -21.65 16.90 -9.22
N LYS A 64 -22.66 16.49 -8.43
CA LYS A 64 -24.02 17.03 -8.44
C LYS A 64 -25.03 16.50 -9.47
N GLY A 65 -24.84 15.29 -9.99
CA GLY A 65 -26.05 14.58 -10.42
C GLY A 65 -26.09 13.97 -11.82
N THR A 66 -25.18 14.29 -12.73
CA THR A 66 -25.24 13.69 -14.07
C THR A 66 -24.30 12.48 -14.16
N VAL A 67 -24.85 11.32 -14.54
CA VAL A 67 -24.05 10.13 -14.87
C VAL A 67 -23.20 10.46 -16.08
N LEU A 68 -21.87 10.41 -15.96
CA LEU A 68 -20.98 10.87 -17.00
C LEU A 68 -20.87 9.92 -18.16
N ARG A 69 -20.90 8.63 -17.93
CA ARG A 69 -20.86 7.60 -18.99
C ARG A 69 -21.37 6.26 -18.46
N ALA A 70 -22.17 5.57 -19.23
CA ALA A 70 -22.33 4.13 -19.12
C ALA A 70 -21.12 3.47 -19.80
N CYS A 71 -20.65 2.35 -19.27
CA CYS A 71 -19.71 1.49 -19.97
C CYS A 71 -20.30 1.02 -21.31
N PRO A 72 -19.49 0.72 -22.34
CA PRO A 72 -19.96 0.19 -23.60
C PRO A 72 -20.85 -1.05 -23.47
N SER A 73 -20.69 -1.83 -22.40
CA SER A 73 -21.53 -2.99 -22.05
C SER A 73 -22.86 -2.62 -21.41
N GLY A 74 -23.16 -1.34 -21.19
CA GLY A 74 -24.29 -0.88 -20.38
C GLY A 74 -24.08 -0.95 -18.87
N ALA A 75 -22.94 -1.48 -18.41
CA ALA A 75 -22.58 -1.46 -16.99
C ALA A 75 -22.23 -0.04 -16.54
N VAL A 76 -22.45 0.26 -15.27
CA VAL A 76 -22.11 1.55 -14.67
C VAL A 76 -20.62 1.56 -14.31
N TRP A 77 -19.95 2.67 -14.61
CA TRP A 77 -18.61 2.89 -14.15
C TRP A 77 -18.59 3.11 -12.64
N LEU A 78 -17.66 2.43 -11.97
CA LEU A 78 -17.49 2.55 -10.52
C LEU A 78 -16.18 3.27 -10.21
N HIS A 79 -16.23 4.16 -9.26
CA HIS A 79 -15.10 4.97 -8.83
C HIS A 79 -14.11 4.14 -8.03
N THR A 80 -12.86 4.05 -8.47
CA THR A 80 -11.83 3.18 -7.86
C THR A 80 -11.03 3.85 -6.75
N GLY A 81 -11.30 5.11 -6.46
CA GLY A 81 -10.63 5.90 -5.44
C GLY A 81 -11.59 6.71 -4.60
N ALA A 82 -11.07 7.74 -3.99
CA ALA A 82 -11.81 8.76 -3.28
C ALA A 82 -11.44 10.14 -3.85
N ASP A 83 -12.44 10.97 -4.11
CA ASP A 83 -12.25 12.38 -4.42
C ASP A 83 -12.16 13.17 -3.11
N ILE A 84 -11.08 13.90 -2.95
CA ILE A 84 -10.76 14.66 -1.74
C ILE A 84 -10.78 16.14 -2.07
N GLN A 85 -11.53 16.89 -1.30
CA GLN A 85 -11.64 18.33 -1.49
C GLN A 85 -10.26 19.00 -1.35
N ALA A 86 -9.88 19.76 -2.37
CA ALA A 86 -8.61 20.47 -2.41
C ALA A 86 -8.73 21.73 -3.25
N GLY A 87 -7.97 22.77 -2.88
CA GLY A 87 -7.56 23.82 -3.79
C GLY A 87 -6.25 23.44 -4.47
N ILE A 88 -5.67 24.39 -5.24
CA ILE A 88 -4.32 24.23 -5.77
C ILE A 88 -3.35 24.24 -4.58
N GLN A 89 -2.75 23.09 -4.30
CA GLN A 89 -1.86 22.89 -3.16
C GLN A 89 -0.92 21.71 -3.40
N PRO A 90 0.20 21.60 -2.65
CA PRO A 90 1.11 20.47 -2.74
C PRO A 90 0.43 19.14 -2.42
N VAL A 91 0.77 18.11 -3.20
CA VAL A 91 0.39 16.72 -3.00
C VAL A 91 1.61 15.94 -2.53
N MET A 92 1.50 15.29 -1.38
CA MET A 92 2.57 14.51 -0.78
C MET A 92 2.48 13.04 -1.16
N ALA A 93 3.64 12.39 -1.29
CA ALA A 93 3.71 10.95 -1.42
C ALA A 93 3.13 10.27 -0.16
N ALA A 94 2.20 9.33 -0.36
CA ALA A 94 1.55 8.66 0.75
C ALA A 94 2.49 7.73 1.53
N ALA A 95 3.50 7.15 0.87
CA ALA A 95 4.56 6.32 1.45
C ALA A 95 5.84 6.43 0.63
N ASP A 96 6.94 5.86 1.13
CA ASP A 96 8.17 5.72 0.36
C ASP A 96 7.93 4.85 -0.87
N GLY A 97 8.46 5.25 -2.03
CA GLY A 97 8.21 4.52 -3.27
C GLY A 97 8.95 5.08 -4.47
N VAL A 98 8.52 4.66 -5.65
CA VAL A 98 9.06 5.12 -6.94
C VAL A 98 7.90 5.50 -7.86
N ILE A 99 7.99 6.63 -8.53
CA ILE A 99 7.05 7.01 -9.59
C ILE A 99 7.22 6.05 -10.75
N ILE A 100 6.18 5.28 -11.07
CA ILE A 100 6.20 4.28 -12.16
C ILE A 100 5.38 4.70 -13.38
N GLY A 101 4.57 5.74 -13.26
CA GLY A 101 3.76 6.25 -14.36
C GLY A 101 3.41 7.72 -14.18
N TYR A 102 3.39 8.43 -15.30
CA TYR A 102 2.86 9.79 -15.39
C TYR A 102 2.14 9.94 -16.73
N ILE A 103 0.88 10.30 -16.66
CA ILE A 103 0.00 10.43 -17.84
C ILE A 103 -0.59 11.81 -17.80
N VAL A 104 -0.67 12.44 -18.97
CA VAL A 104 -1.34 13.73 -19.15
C VAL A 104 -2.57 13.53 -20.02
N ASP A 105 -3.72 13.90 -19.50
CA ASP A 105 -5.00 13.86 -20.19
C ASP A 105 -5.61 15.27 -20.25
N PRO A 106 -6.13 15.71 -21.40
CA PRO A 106 -6.72 17.05 -21.53
C PRO A 106 -7.90 17.31 -20.59
N THR A 107 -8.67 16.25 -20.26
CA THR A 107 -9.85 16.34 -19.40
C THR A 107 -9.49 16.18 -17.92
N PHE A 108 -8.65 15.17 -17.64
CA PHE A 108 -8.34 14.76 -16.26
C PHE A 108 -7.04 15.34 -15.73
N ARG A 109 -6.30 16.13 -16.52
CA ARG A 109 -4.98 16.70 -16.19
C ARG A 109 -3.94 15.59 -16.07
N GLY A 110 -3.06 15.65 -15.06
CA GLY A 110 -2.05 14.63 -14.83
C GLY A 110 -2.55 13.52 -13.92
N GLY A 111 -2.12 12.28 -14.23
CA GLY A 111 -2.26 11.10 -13.38
C GLY A 111 -0.87 10.56 -13.03
N VAL A 112 -0.58 10.35 -11.75
CA VAL A 112 0.69 9.83 -11.27
C VAL A 112 0.46 8.50 -10.55
N LEU A 113 1.34 7.54 -10.81
CA LEU A 113 1.37 6.24 -10.15
C LEU A 113 2.66 6.11 -9.36
N ILE A 114 2.56 5.76 -8.08
CA ILE A 114 3.73 5.49 -7.23
C ILE A 114 3.64 4.04 -6.75
N LYS A 115 4.71 3.27 -6.98
CA LYS A 115 4.87 1.89 -6.51
C LYS A 115 5.58 1.89 -5.17
N HIS A 116 4.98 1.20 -4.21
CA HIS A 116 5.49 0.99 -2.86
C HIS A 116 5.77 -0.49 -2.66
N SER A 117 6.99 -0.83 -2.23
CA SER A 117 7.37 -2.21 -1.86
C SER A 117 7.21 -2.38 -0.35
N THR A 118 6.08 -2.92 0.07
CA THR A 118 5.76 -3.13 1.49
C THR A 118 6.10 -4.54 1.94
N SER A 119 6.08 -4.79 3.25
CA SER A 119 6.24 -6.14 3.80
C SER A 119 5.08 -7.08 3.42
N GLU A 120 3.90 -6.54 3.10
CA GLU A 120 2.72 -7.29 2.65
C GLU A 120 2.67 -7.48 1.12
N GLY A 121 3.65 -6.96 0.38
CA GLY A 121 3.70 -7.01 -1.07
C GLY A 121 3.69 -5.63 -1.71
N VAL A 122 3.37 -5.60 -3.01
CA VAL A 122 3.34 -4.35 -3.76
C VAL A 122 2.01 -3.62 -3.56
N VAL A 123 2.11 -2.32 -3.31
CA VAL A 123 0.98 -1.38 -3.30
C VAL A 123 1.28 -0.28 -4.31
N ILE A 124 0.26 0.13 -5.08
CA ILE A 124 0.36 1.29 -5.96
C ILE A 124 -0.64 2.34 -5.48
N THR A 125 -0.15 3.57 -5.29
CA THR A 125 -1.02 4.72 -5.08
C THR A 125 -1.16 5.52 -6.36
N GLN A 126 -2.36 6.00 -6.60
CA GLN A 126 -2.73 6.73 -7.80
C GLN A 126 -3.24 8.11 -7.40
N TYR A 127 -2.73 9.13 -8.11
CA TYR A 127 -3.04 10.53 -7.88
C TYR A 127 -3.49 11.13 -9.21
N TRP A 128 -4.75 11.52 -9.34
CA TRP A 128 -5.26 12.22 -10.52
C TRP A 128 -5.59 13.67 -10.23
N HIS A 129 -5.66 14.44 -11.30
CA HIS A 129 -5.87 15.89 -11.29
C HIS A 129 -4.69 16.61 -10.64
N VAL A 130 -3.47 16.20 -11.01
CA VAL A 130 -2.22 16.76 -10.47
C VAL A 130 -1.24 17.13 -11.57
N TRP A 131 -0.30 18.03 -11.26
CA TRP A 131 0.87 18.30 -12.07
C TRP A 131 2.12 17.94 -11.31
N LEU A 132 3.02 17.17 -11.92
CA LEU A 132 4.33 16.90 -11.33
C LEU A 132 5.12 18.18 -11.15
N LYS A 133 5.81 18.30 -10.02
CA LYS A 133 6.78 19.38 -9.80
C LYS A 133 8.04 19.15 -10.63
N PRO A 134 8.78 20.25 -10.96
CA PRO A 134 10.09 20.12 -11.60
C PRO A 134 11.00 19.17 -10.83
N GLY A 135 11.71 18.30 -11.55
CA GLY A 135 12.62 17.30 -10.98
C GLY A 135 11.98 15.94 -10.68
N PHE A 136 10.65 15.82 -10.75
CA PHE A 136 9.96 14.53 -10.63
C PHE A 136 9.57 13.99 -11.99
N GLY A 137 9.59 12.67 -12.13
CA GLY A 137 9.23 11.94 -13.34
C GLY A 137 9.22 10.44 -13.09
N VAL A 138 8.89 9.66 -14.12
CA VAL A 138 8.97 8.20 -14.05
C VAL A 138 10.39 7.76 -13.70
N GLY A 139 10.52 6.86 -12.73
CA GLY A 139 11.79 6.40 -12.17
C GLY A 139 12.30 7.22 -10.97
N THR A 140 11.70 8.37 -10.64
CA THR A 140 12.10 9.17 -9.49
C THR A 140 11.65 8.50 -8.19
N PRO A 141 12.56 8.23 -7.24
CA PRO A 141 12.19 7.81 -5.90
C PRO A 141 11.55 8.98 -5.15
N VAL A 142 10.59 8.66 -4.28
CA VAL A 142 9.93 9.62 -3.40
C VAL A 142 9.92 9.08 -1.97
N THR A 143 10.01 9.99 -1.00
CA THR A 143 9.84 9.64 0.40
C THR A 143 8.45 10.03 0.89
N ARG A 144 7.93 9.31 1.88
CA ARG A 144 6.65 9.62 2.49
C ARG A 144 6.62 11.07 2.99
N GLY A 145 5.63 11.84 2.57
CA GLY A 145 5.48 13.25 2.92
C GLY A 145 6.23 14.20 2.00
N GLU A 146 6.96 13.70 1.02
CA GLU A 146 7.61 14.55 0.02
C GLU A 146 6.57 15.12 -0.96
N ALA A 147 6.61 16.44 -1.16
CA ALA A 147 5.72 17.15 -2.07
C ALA A 147 6.19 16.98 -3.52
N PHE A 148 5.68 15.98 -4.23
CA PHE A 148 6.09 15.62 -5.59
C PHE A 148 5.24 16.25 -6.70
N ALA A 149 4.04 16.71 -6.37
CA ALA A 149 3.09 17.27 -7.32
C ALA A 149 2.29 18.41 -6.69
N ASP A 150 1.51 19.09 -7.49
CA ASP A 150 0.49 20.06 -7.05
C ASP A 150 -0.87 19.66 -7.63
N VAL A 151 -1.96 19.89 -6.88
CA VAL A 151 -3.33 19.72 -7.40
C VAL A 151 -3.52 20.67 -8.58
N ALA A 152 -4.02 20.14 -9.68
CA ALA A 152 -4.27 20.90 -10.91
C ALA A 152 -5.54 21.74 -10.77
N ASP A 153 -5.52 22.91 -11.38
CA ASP A 153 -6.73 23.75 -11.49
C ASP A 153 -7.72 23.11 -12.47
N MET A 154 -8.90 22.82 -11.96
CA MET A 154 -10.08 22.35 -12.70
C MET A 154 -11.29 23.26 -12.43
N GLY A 155 -11.07 24.50 -12.02
CA GLY A 155 -12.12 25.45 -11.66
C GLY A 155 -12.93 24.96 -10.45
N SER A 156 -14.25 24.96 -10.56
CA SER A 156 -15.14 24.51 -9.47
C SER A 156 -15.06 23.00 -9.18
N LEU A 157 -14.35 22.25 -10.01
CA LEU A 157 -14.15 20.80 -9.85
C LEU A 157 -12.73 20.46 -9.36
N THR A 158 -11.96 21.45 -8.90
CA THR A 158 -10.61 21.23 -8.36
C THR A 158 -10.65 20.32 -7.14
N HIS A 159 -9.99 19.17 -7.24
CA HIS A 159 -9.90 18.17 -6.18
C HIS A 159 -8.73 17.22 -6.44
N LEU A 160 -8.37 16.40 -5.47
CA LEU A 160 -7.49 15.25 -5.65
C LEU A 160 -8.33 13.98 -5.77
N HIS A 161 -8.21 13.23 -6.86
CA HIS A 161 -8.60 11.84 -6.88
C HIS A 161 -7.44 10.98 -6.39
N PHE A 162 -7.69 10.18 -5.36
CA PHE A 162 -6.68 9.28 -4.78
C PHE A 162 -7.21 7.86 -4.73
N ALA A 163 -6.42 6.92 -5.26
CA ALA A 163 -6.76 5.50 -5.23
C ALA A 163 -5.59 4.65 -4.73
N VAL A 164 -5.91 3.49 -4.18
CA VAL A 164 -4.95 2.49 -3.70
C VAL A 164 -5.25 1.17 -4.39
N TYR A 165 -4.23 0.57 -4.98
CA TYR A 165 -4.29 -0.71 -5.67
C TYR A 165 -3.31 -1.68 -5.01
N ARG A 166 -3.77 -2.90 -4.65
CA ARG A 166 -2.92 -3.97 -4.13
C ARG A 166 -2.46 -4.88 -5.25
N GLY A 167 -1.16 -5.02 -5.41
CA GLY A 167 -0.55 -5.85 -6.44
C GLY A 167 0.38 -5.05 -7.34
N ASP A 168 1.05 -5.75 -8.25
CA ASP A 168 1.93 -5.11 -9.21
C ASP A 168 1.14 -4.52 -10.39
N TYR A 169 1.72 -3.54 -11.03
CA TYR A 169 1.14 -2.83 -12.15
C TYR A 169 1.50 -3.51 -13.47
N ASP A 170 0.46 -3.84 -14.25
CA ASP A 170 0.64 -4.29 -15.63
C ASP A 170 0.29 -3.15 -16.60
N PRO A 171 1.29 -2.48 -17.22
CA PRO A 171 1.06 -1.39 -18.15
C PRO A 171 0.28 -1.82 -19.41
N HIS A 172 0.33 -3.09 -19.79
CA HIS A 172 -0.40 -3.60 -20.95
C HIS A 172 -1.88 -3.80 -20.66
N ALA A 173 -2.22 -4.22 -19.44
CA ALA A 173 -3.61 -4.40 -19.04
C ALA A 173 -4.39 -3.08 -18.93
N TRP A 174 -3.71 -1.97 -18.71
CA TRP A 174 -4.30 -0.69 -18.35
C TRP A 174 -3.93 0.45 -19.30
N ASN A 175 -3.45 0.15 -20.52
CA ASN A 175 -2.98 1.16 -21.49
C ASN A 175 -1.98 2.16 -20.88
N GLY A 176 -1.14 1.70 -19.96
CA GLY A 176 -0.13 2.53 -19.32
C GLY A 176 -0.60 3.29 -18.07
N ALA A 177 -1.87 3.16 -17.65
CA ALA A 177 -2.38 3.77 -16.41
C ALA A 177 -3.43 2.92 -15.74
N LEU A 178 -3.46 2.96 -14.41
CA LEU A 178 -4.61 2.46 -13.66
C LEU A 178 -5.76 3.46 -13.85
N PRO A 179 -6.93 3.04 -14.35
CA PRO A 179 -8.04 3.97 -14.54
C PRO A 179 -8.61 4.41 -13.17
N PRO A 180 -9.15 5.61 -13.08
CA PRO A 180 -9.86 6.06 -11.88
C PRO A 180 -11.20 5.33 -11.69
N TYR A 181 -11.61 4.50 -12.64
CA TYR A 181 -12.83 3.69 -12.64
C TYR A 181 -12.60 2.36 -13.35
N SER A 182 -13.43 1.36 -13.08
CA SER A 182 -13.44 0.10 -13.81
C SER A 182 -14.64 0.00 -14.74
N CYS A 183 -14.42 -0.50 -15.97
CA CYS A 183 -15.44 -0.67 -17.00
C CYS A 183 -15.19 -1.95 -17.79
N SER A 184 -16.04 -2.24 -18.79
CA SER A 184 -15.86 -3.42 -19.65
C SER A 184 -14.47 -3.46 -20.30
N GLY A 185 -13.88 -4.64 -20.33
CA GLY A 185 -12.48 -4.86 -20.73
C GLY A 185 -11.50 -4.85 -19.55
N PHE A 186 -11.94 -4.41 -18.38
CA PHE A 186 -11.23 -4.53 -17.12
C PHE A 186 -11.91 -5.56 -16.21
N PRO A 187 -11.18 -6.14 -15.26
CA PRO A 187 -11.77 -7.02 -14.25
C PRO A 187 -12.91 -6.33 -13.49
N ALA A 188 -13.81 -7.15 -12.93
CA ALA A 188 -14.91 -6.64 -12.14
C ALA A 188 -14.41 -5.83 -10.93
N PHE A 189 -15.07 -4.69 -10.66
CA PHE A 189 -14.81 -3.91 -9.45
C PHE A 189 -15.03 -4.77 -8.17
N PRO A 190 -14.18 -4.67 -7.14
CA PRO A 190 -13.12 -3.66 -6.93
C PRO A 190 -11.75 -4.03 -7.50
N TYR A 191 -11.53 -5.17 -8.08
CA TYR A 191 -10.28 -5.70 -8.65
C TYR A 191 -9.02 -5.10 -8.01
N ASN A 192 -8.59 -5.60 -6.87
CA ASN A 192 -7.43 -5.15 -6.12
C ASN A 192 -7.41 -3.65 -5.71
N PHE A 193 -8.37 -2.84 -6.13
CA PHE A 193 -8.56 -1.53 -5.53
C PHE A 193 -9.16 -1.69 -4.13
N VAL A 194 -8.71 -0.87 -3.22
CA VAL A 194 -9.18 -0.86 -1.83
C VAL A 194 -9.63 0.54 -1.44
N GLU A 195 -10.58 0.61 -0.49
CA GLU A 195 -11.08 1.89 0.01
C GLU A 195 -9.92 2.68 0.64
N PRO A 196 -9.56 3.87 0.09
CA PRO A 196 -8.31 4.54 0.44
C PRO A 196 -8.23 5.02 1.89
N THR A 197 -9.33 5.51 2.44
CA THR A 197 -9.35 6.06 3.81
C THR A 197 -9.12 4.97 4.84
N GLY A 198 -9.79 3.84 4.69
CA GLY A 198 -9.61 2.67 5.55
C GLY A 198 -8.21 2.09 5.43
N PHE A 199 -7.69 2.02 4.18
CA PHE A 199 -6.34 1.56 3.95
C PHE A 199 -5.30 2.44 4.66
N ILE A 200 -5.36 3.77 4.47
CA ILE A 200 -4.41 4.68 5.12
C ILE A 200 -4.52 4.56 6.65
N ARG A 201 -5.74 4.54 7.20
CA ARG A 201 -5.93 4.41 8.66
C ARG A 201 -5.31 3.15 9.24
N ALA A 202 -5.39 2.03 8.52
CA ALA A 202 -4.78 0.77 8.95
C ALA A 202 -3.25 0.77 8.90
N HIS A 203 -2.65 1.66 8.08
CA HIS A 203 -1.21 1.72 7.84
C HIS A 203 -0.56 3.02 8.36
N LEU A 204 -1.27 3.79 9.19
CA LEU A 204 -0.65 4.96 9.84
C LEU A 204 0.52 4.52 10.74
N LYS A 205 1.61 5.32 10.72
CA LYS A 205 2.72 5.06 11.64
C LYS A 205 2.24 5.14 13.09
N PRO A 206 2.47 4.11 13.91
CA PRO A 206 2.11 4.16 15.31
C PRO A 206 2.77 5.36 16.01
N VAL A 207 1.99 6.12 16.77
CA VAL A 207 2.53 7.14 17.66
C VAL A 207 3.12 6.40 18.86
N VAL A 208 4.45 6.32 18.93
CA VAL A 208 5.10 5.76 20.12
C VAL A 208 4.97 6.79 21.24
N PRO A 209 4.30 6.46 22.36
CA PRO A 209 4.23 7.37 23.49
C PRO A 209 5.65 7.69 24.00
N VAL A 210 6.02 8.95 24.02
CA VAL A 210 7.27 9.37 24.66
C VAL A 210 7.09 9.15 26.15
N HIS A 211 7.65 8.08 26.69
CA HIS A 211 7.76 7.91 28.14
C HIS A 211 8.74 8.97 28.64
N THR A 212 8.23 10.09 29.09
CA THR A 212 9.01 11.02 29.90
C THR A 212 9.37 10.28 31.18
N ARG A 213 10.62 9.83 31.29
CA ARG A 213 11.15 9.40 32.60
C ARG A 213 11.02 10.59 33.53
N GLY A 214 10.07 10.51 34.45
CA GLY A 214 10.00 11.43 35.57
C GLY A 214 11.34 11.43 36.31
N LYS A 215 11.89 12.60 36.53
CA LYS A 215 13.06 12.82 37.37
C LYS A 215 12.67 12.63 38.83
#